data_9376ffc3b755a9402544e75e4464e9a4
#
_entry.id   9376ffc3b755a9402544e75e4464e9a4
#
_cell.length_a   1.000
_cell.length_b   1.000
_cell.length_c   1.000
_cell.angle_alpha   90.00
_cell.angle_beta   90.00
_cell.angle_gamma   90.00
#
_symmetry.space_group_name_H-M   'P 1'
#
loop_
_entity.id
_entity.type
_entity.pdbx_description
1 polymer ?
#
loop_
_entity_poly.entity_id
_entity_poly.type
_entity_poly.pdbx_seq_one_letter_code
_entity_poly.pdbx_strand_id
1 'polypeptide(L)'
;MKKMQLGLAVAIASFIGIVQAVTLPGPVVSAEWLAANQSEVQILEVRGDVASYTRAPEFEVDKKTGKKFLVEVGGHIPDSTLLDFKKVRVDRMVDGKKIKYLIPEKADFEKIIQSVGIHSNKPIILVPVGLDISDIDEALRAYWQFKVYGEDNLAVLDGGMAGWLAEGRDFSVAPSAKANGTWLGKAERKELIANSEQVALASKTGKSTLIDARQPAQYFGLNKRDYVGAYGHIAGAKELAPELLAKPTKGALYFWDKNTYNSLFAANGINTKTPAISYCNSGHLAAGGWFVMSELIGNKSTKLYDGSLYLWTLEGRPLVGVALN
;
A
#
# COMPACT_ATOMS: atom_id res chain seq x y z
N MET A 1 27.98 -77.24 -11.15
CA MET A 1 27.79 -76.27 -10.04
C MET A 1 27.66 -74.88 -10.67
N LYS A 2 26.43 -74.39 -10.86
CA LYS A 2 26.17 -73.04 -11.37
C LYS A 2 25.92 -72.09 -10.21
N LYS A 3 26.76 -71.08 -10.04
CA LYS A 3 26.59 -70.03 -9.04
C LYS A 3 25.56 -69.01 -9.56
N MET A 4 24.45 -68.91 -8.86
CA MET A 4 23.41 -67.86 -9.04
C MET A 4 23.88 -66.61 -8.31
N GLN A 5 24.14 -65.52 -9.05
CA GLN A 5 24.35 -64.17 -8.47
C GLN A 5 22.97 -63.52 -8.30
N LEU A 6 22.66 -63.21 -7.03
CA LEU A 6 21.47 -62.46 -6.65
C LEU A 6 21.81 -60.95 -6.72
N GLY A 7 21.25 -60.25 -7.70
CA GLY A 7 21.37 -58.81 -7.83
C GLY A 7 20.37 -58.13 -6.88
N LEU A 8 20.88 -57.33 -5.93
CA LEU A 8 20.09 -56.51 -5.03
C LEU A 8 19.75 -55.19 -5.74
N ALA A 9 18.49 -55.04 -6.19
CA ALA A 9 18.01 -53.77 -6.73
C ALA A 9 17.63 -52.83 -5.54
N VAL A 10 18.40 -51.77 -5.35
CA VAL A 10 18.07 -50.70 -4.39
C VAL A 10 17.11 -49.71 -5.11
N ALA A 11 15.84 -49.72 -4.73
CA ALA A 11 14.87 -48.75 -5.17
C ALA A 11 15.09 -47.43 -4.38
N ILE A 12 15.62 -46.41 -5.03
CA ILE A 12 15.69 -45.04 -4.49
C ILE A 12 14.30 -44.42 -4.64
N ALA A 13 13.54 -44.38 -3.53
CA ALA A 13 12.31 -43.65 -3.45
C ALA A 13 12.62 -42.12 -3.37
N SER A 14 12.50 -41.42 -4.48
CA SER A 14 12.56 -39.96 -4.48
C SER A 14 11.30 -39.42 -3.81
N PHE A 15 11.42 -38.96 -2.57
CA PHE A 15 10.39 -38.14 -1.92
C PHE A 15 10.36 -36.76 -2.62
N ILE A 16 9.45 -36.60 -3.56
CA ILE A 16 9.07 -35.26 -4.04
C ILE A 16 8.22 -34.66 -2.92
N GLY A 17 8.84 -33.91 -2.03
CA GLY A 17 8.11 -33.09 -1.07
C GLY A 17 7.26 -32.09 -1.85
N ILE A 18 5.94 -32.21 -1.75
CA ILE A 18 5.03 -31.15 -2.23
C ILE A 18 5.32 -29.94 -1.32
N VAL A 19 6.07 -28.98 -1.84
CA VAL A 19 6.22 -27.66 -1.19
C VAL A 19 4.85 -27.02 -1.30
N GLN A 20 4.09 -27.06 -0.23
CA GLN A 20 2.81 -26.37 -0.15
C GLN A 20 3.12 -24.87 -0.12
N ALA A 21 2.65 -24.11 -1.15
CA ALA A 21 2.83 -22.68 -1.19
C ALA A 21 2.28 -22.02 0.08
N VAL A 22 3.07 -21.15 0.71
CA VAL A 22 2.65 -20.43 1.91
C VAL A 22 1.38 -19.62 1.64
N THR A 23 0.41 -19.72 2.56
CA THR A 23 -0.84 -18.97 2.49
C THR A 23 -0.74 -17.73 3.39
N LEU A 24 -1.07 -16.56 2.82
CA LEU A 24 -1.13 -15.31 3.57
C LEU A 24 -2.26 -15.36 4.61
N PRO A 25 -2.01 -14.92 5.86
CA PRO A 25 -3.05 -14.89 6.91
C PRO A 25 -4.12 -13.81 6.65
N GLY A 26 -3.81 -12.84 5.78
CA GLY A 26 -4.68 -11.72 5.44
C GLY A 26 -3.94 -10.64 4.65
N PRO A 27 -4.57 -9.46 4.50
CA PRO A 27 -3.96 -8.33 3.78
C PRO A 27 -2.81 -7.66 4.56
N VAL A 28 -2.61 -8.03 5.83
CA VAL A 28 -1.54 -7.53 6.70
C VAL A 28 -0.85 -8.71 7.36
N VAL A 29 0.49 -8.69 7.44
CA VAL A 29 1.31 -9.68 8.11
C VAL A 29 2.18 -9.03 9.19
N SER A 30 2.45 -9.75 10.29
CA SER A 30 3.39 -9.30 11.31
C SER A 30 4.85 -9.54 10.91
N ALA A 31 5.78 -8.84 11.56
CA ALA A 31 7.21 -9.06 11.38
C ALA A 31 7.65 -10.48 11.80
N GLU A 32 7.00 -11.05 12.82
CA GLU A 32 7.24 -12.45 13.23
C GLU A 32 6.83 -13.43 12.11
N TRP A 33 5.62 -13.26 11.54
CA TRP A 33 5.16 -14.08 10.43
C TRP A 33 6.09 -13.98 9.23
N LEU A 34 6.48 -12.75 8.86
CA LEU A 34 7.37 -12.52 7.72
C LEU A 34 8.73 -13.18 7.94
N ALA A 35 9.34 -13.04 9.13
CA ALA A 35 10.62 -13.68 9.44
C ALA A 35 10.56 -15.21 9.35
N ALA A 36 9.44 -15.81 9.77
CA ALA A 36 9.25 -17.25 9.69
C ALA A 36 9.01 -17.78 8.27
N ASN A 37 8.60 -16.91 7.33
CA ASN A 37 8.22 -17.30 5.97
C ASN A 37 9.03 -16.58 4.88
N GLN A 38 10.15 -15.94 5.22
CA GLN A 38 10.91 -15.08 4.33
C GLN A 38 11.34 -15.75 3.01
N SER A 39 11.72 -17.04 3.04
CA SER A 39 12.10 -17.81 1.86
C SER A 39 10.94 -18.14 0.92
N GLU A 40 9.70 -18.11 1.42
CA GLU A 40 8.50 -18.52 0.71
C GLU A 40 7.76 -17.35 0.06
N VAL A 41 8.18 -16.11 0.32
CA VAL A 41 7.56 -14.88 -0.18
C VAL A 41 8.54 -14.03 -0.98
N GLN A 42 8.04 -13.00 -1.64
CA GLN A 42 8.84 -11.95 -2.26
C GLN A 42 8.62 -10.66 -1.46
N ILE A 43 9.69 -10.03 -1.01
CA ILE A 43 9.64 -8.82 -0.20
C ILE A 43 9.92 -7.63 -1.11
N LEU A 44 8.93 -6.73 -1.23
CA LEU A 44 9.01 -5.53 -2.06
C LEU A 44 8.90 -4.30 -1.16
N GLU A 45 10.02 -3.65 -0.89
CA GLU A 45 10.03 -2.39 -0.16
C GLU A 45 9.61 -1.26 -1.08
N VAL A 46 8.67 -0.45 -0.63
CA VAL A 46 8.12 0.67 -1.40
C VAL A 46 8.57 1.97 -0.74
N ARG A 47 9.33 2.81 -1.47
CA ARG A 47 9.91 4.03 -0.92
C ARG A 47 9.91 5.20 -1.89
N GLY A 48 9.55 6.38 -1.39
CA GLY A 48 9.73 7.66 -2.08
C GLY A 48 11.16 8.20 -1.95
N ASP A 49 11.86 7.94 -0.83
CA ASP A 49 13.30 8.12 -0.65
C ASP A 49 14.04 6.80 -0.91
N VAL A 50 14.42 6.58 -2.15
CA VAL A 50 15.12 5.37 -2.57
C VAL A 50 16.53 5.24 -1.95
N ALA A 51 17.15 6.34 -1.56
CA ALA A 51 18.49 6.33 -0.96
C ALA A 51 18.47 5.70 0.44
N SER A 52 17.35 5.77 1.16
CA SER A 52 17.20 5.16 2.47
C SER A 52 17.37 3.63 2.45
N TYR A 53 17.15 2.98 1.31
CA TYR A 53 17.28 1.54 1.16
C TYR A 53 18.70 1.01 1.42
N THR A 54 19.72 1.78 1.06
CA THR A 54 21.15 1.42 1.25
C THR A 54 21.86 2.27 2.29
N ARG A 55 21.18 3.22 2.94
CA ARG A 55 21.70 4.02 4.05
C ARG A 55 21.49 3.24 5.36
N ALA A 56 22.45 3.30 6.27
CA ALA A 56 22.28 2.70 7.59
C ALA A 56 21.17 3.39 8.38
N PRO A 57 20.37 2.63 9.20
CA PRO A 57 19.38 3.24 10.09
C PRO A 57 20.08 4.04 11.19
N GLU A 58 19.47 5.14 11.61
CA GLU A 58 19.97 5.98 12.68
C GLU A 58 19.16 5.75 13.96
N PHE A 59 19.88 5.59 15.07
CA PHE A 59 19.30 5.38 16.38
C PHE A 59 19.87 6.37 17.38
N GLU A 60 19.04 6.88 18.25
CA GLU A 60 19.46 7.66 19.42
C GLU A 60 19.19 6.90 20.72
N VAL A 61 19.89 7.31 21.78
CA VAL A 61 19.70 6.78 23.13
C VAL A 61 19.13 7.90 24.02
N ASP A 62 17.96 7.66 24.59
CA ASP A 62 17.39 8.53 25.59
C ASP A 62 18.34 8.59 26.81
N LYS A 63 18.90 9.76 27.07
CA LYS A 63 19.90 9.96 28.14
C LYS A 63 19.36 9.71 29.55
N LYS A 64 18.03 9.78 29.74
CA LYS A 64 17.39 9.60 31.07
C LYS A 64 17.07 8.11 31.32
N THR A 65 16.62 7.39 30.28
CA THR A 65 16.14 6.01 30.41
C THR A 65 17.15 4.99 29.89
N GLY A 66 18.17 5.42 29.13
CA GLY A 66 19.11 4.53 28.41
C GLY A 66 18.45 3.77 27.26
N LYS A 67 17.20 4.06 26.91
CA LYS A 67 16.44 3.36 25.91
C LYS A 67 16.83 3.83 24.50
N LYS A 68 17.18 2.88 23.64
CA LYS A 68 17.47 3.13 22.24
C LYS A 68 16.15 3.28 21.45
N PHE A 69 16.05 4.29 20.60
CA PHE A 69 14.91 4.50 19.72
C PHE A 69 15.38 4.88 18.31
N LEU A 70 14.58 4.49 17.32
CA LEU A 70 14.85 4.74 15.90
C LEU A 70 14.52 6.20 15.57
N VAL A 71 15.45 6.90 14.94
CA VAL A 71 15.30 8.30 14.48
C VAL A 71 15.06 8.35 12.98
N GLU A 72 15.86 7.57 12.23
CA GLU A 72 15.74 7.50 10.77
C GLU A 72 15.77 6.05 10.30
N VAL A 73 14.81 5.70 9.44
CA VAL A 73 14.78 4.38 8.81
C VAL A 73 15.79 4.33 7.68
N GLY A 74 16.66 3.34 7.75
CA GLY A 74 17.60 2.99 6.70
C GLY A 74 17.77 1.49 6.62
N GLY A 75 18.49 1.03 5.59
CA GLY A 75 18.64 -0.39 5.31
C GLY A 75 17.32 -1.03 4.85
N HIS A 76 17.34 -2.32 4.64
CA HIS A 76 16.22 -3.09 4.13
C HIS A 76 16.22 -4.51 4.69
N ILE A 77 15.10 -5.19 4.62
CA ILE A 77 14.99 -6.61 4.99
C ILE A 77 15.88 -7.42 4.03
N PRO A 78 16.74 -8.34 4.53
CA PRO A 78 17.57 -9.17 3.66
C PRO A 78 16.74 -9.85 2.56
N ASP A 79 17.30 -9.96 1.35
CA ASP A 79 16.65 -10.51 0.16
C ASP A 79 15.43 -9.73 -0.37
N SER A 80 15.11 -8.58 0.19
CA SER A 80 14.09 -7.70 -0.37
C SER A 80 14.54 -7.04 -1.68
N THR A 81 13.60 -6.44 -2.38
CA THR A 81 13.85 -5.59 -3.56
C THR A 81 13.14 -4.25 -3.38
N LEU A 82 13.61 -3.22 -4.09
CA LEU A 82 13.12 -1.85 -3.94
C LEU A 82 12.22 -1.44 -5.11
N LEU A 83 11.03 -0.96 -4.79
CA LEU A 83 10.16 -0.23 -5.70
C LEU A 83 10.26 1.28 -5.40
N ASP A 84 10.77 2.04 -6.37
CA ASP A 84 10.68 3.50 -6.34
C ASP A 84 9.21 3.92 -6.54
N PHE A 85 8.60 4.45 -5.49
CA PHE A 85 7.20 4.89 -5.50
C PHE A 85 6.90 5.92 -6.61
N LYS A 86 7.88 6.73 -6.97
CA LYS A 86 7.72 7.75 -8.03
C LYS A 86 7.49 7.12 -9.41
N LYS A 87 7.99 5.91 -9.64
CA LYS A 87 7.82 5.20 -10.93
C LYS A 87 6.42 4.65 -11.14
N VAL A 88 5.66 4.41 -10.08
CA VAL A 88 4.29 3.88 -10.15
C VAL A 88 3.22 4.97 -10.06
N ARG A 89 3.61 6.24 -10.24
CA ARG A 89 2.72 7.40 -10.35
C ARG A 89 3.15 8.24 -11.54
N VAL A 90 2.38 8.14 -12.61
CA VAL A 90 2.77 8.68 -13.93
C VAL A 90 1.83 9.78 -14.41
N ASP A 91 2.32 10.53 -15.38
CA ASP A 91 1.49 11.47 -16.12
C ASP A 91 0.77 10.73 -17.26
N ARG A 92 -0.55 10.90 -17.36
CA ARG A 92 -1.37 10.30 -18.43
C ARG A 92 -2.26 11.33 -19.08
N MET A 93 -2.60 11.10 -20.35
CA MET A 93 -3.62 11.86 -21.03
C MET A 93 -5.01 11.27 -20.72
N VAL A 94 -5.91 12.09 -20.19
CA VAL A 94 -7.31 11.73 -19.92
C VAL A 94 -8.17 12.82 -20.54
N ASP A 95 -9.01 12.45 -21.48
CA ASP A 95 -9.90 13.36 -22.22
C ASP A 95 -9.18 14.63 -22.76
N GLY A 96 -7.99 14.41 -23.34
CA GLY A 96 -7.15 15.46 -23.92
C GLY A 96 -6.40 16.32 -22.91
N LYS A 97 -6.51 16.07 -21.61
CA LYS A 97 -5.80 16.77 -20.54
C LYS A 97 -4.68 15.92 -19.96
N LYS A 98 -3.53 16.51 -19.69
CA LYS A 98 -2.42 15.86 -19.01
C LYS A 98 -2.69 15.82 -17.50
N ILE A 99 -2.95 14.64 -16.97
CA ILE A 99 -3.18 14.40 -15.54
C ILE A 99 -1.95 13.75 -14.93
N LYS A 100 -1.45 14.31 -13.85
CA LYS A 100 -0.28 13.82 -13.12
C LYS A 100 -0.67 12.78 -12.05
N TYR A 101 0.29 11.95 -11.68
CA TYR A 101 0.22 11.04 -10.54
C TYR A 101 -0.78 9.89 -10.66
N LEU A 102 -1.24 9.58 -11.85
CA LEU A 102 -2.15 8.46 -12.10
C LEU A 102 -1.41 7.11 -12.05
N ILE A 103 -2.19 6.05 -11.89
CA ILE A 103 -1.70 4.67 -12.08
C ILE A 103 -1.11 4.50 -13.49
N PRO A 104 0.06 3.87 -13.68
CA PRO A 104 0.56 3.51 -15.01
C PRO A 104 -0.44 2.62 -15.74
N GLU A 105 -0.37 2.57 -17.07
CA GLU A 105 -1.06 1.54 -17.83
C GLU A 105 -0.54 0.15 -17.45
N LYS A 106 -1.38 -0.89 -17.58
CA LYS A 106 -1.07 -2.25 -17.16
C LYS A 106 0.30 -2.74 -17.67
N ALA A 107 0.57 -2.57 -18.96
CA ALA A 107 1.82 -3.02 -19.58
C ALA A 107 3.07 -2.29 -19.01
N ASP A 108 2.93 -1.03 -18.65
CA ASP A 108 4.03 -0.27 -18.07
C ASP A 108 4.22 -0.61 -16.58
N PHE A 109 3.13 -0.83 -15.85
CA PHE A 109 3.20 -1.34 -14.48
C PHE A 109 3.88 -2.72 -14.43
N GLU A 110 3.53 -3.64 -15.36
CA GLU A 110 4.19 -4.95 -15.49
C GLU A 110 5.69 -4.81 -15.70
N LYS A 111 6.14 -3.93 -16.62
CA LYS A 111 7.58 -3.67 -16.84
C LYS A 111 8.27 -3.14 -15.59
N ILE A 112 7.64 -2.22 -14.86
CA ILE A 112 8.19 -1.67 -13.62
C ILE A 112 8.37 -2.79 -12.58
N ILE A 113 7.34 -3.60 -12.36
CA ILE A 113 7.36 -4.69 -11.37
C ILE A 113 8.35 -5.79 -11.76
N GLN A 114 8.45 -6.13 -13.05
CA GLN A 114 9.46 -7.04 -13.57
C GLN A 114 10.88 -6.49 -13.38
N SER A 115 11.09 -5.20 -13.62
CA SER A 115 12.42 -4.59 -13.49
C SER A 115 12.99 -4.65 -12.07
N VAL A 116 12.13 -4.82 -11.06
CA VAL A 116 12.53 -4.99 -9.65
C VAL A 116 12.54 -6.46 -9.20
N GLY A 117 12.42 -7.40 -10.13
CA GLY A 117 12.64 -8.83 -9.89
C GLY A 117 11.46 -9.58 -9.27
N ILE A 118 10.23 -9.08 -9.40
CA ILE A 118 9.02 -9.76 -8.89
C ILE A 118 8.50 -10.79 -9.89
N HIS A 119 8.08 -11.95 -9.38
CA HIS A 119 7.53 -13.07 -10.14
C HIS A 119 6.10 -13.39 -9.72
N SER A 120 5.32 -14.05 -10.60
CA SER A 120 3.91 -14.40 -10.33
C SER A 120 3.70 -15.64 -9.45
N ASN A 121 4.76 -16.30 -9.00
CA ASN A 121 4.70 -17.63 -8.39
C ASN A 121 4.73 -17.65 -6.86
N LYS A 122 5.00 -16.52 -6.21
CA LYS A 122 5.07 -16.41 -4.75
C LYS A 122 4.28 -15.20 -4.26
N PRO A 123 3.76 -15.24 -3.01
CA PRO A 123 3.15 -14.09 -2.38
C PRO A 123 4.08 -12.87 -2.36
N ILE A 124 3.51 -11.67 -2.46
CA ILE A 124 4.25 -10.41 -2.41
C ILE A 124 3.95 -9.72 -1.09
N ILE A 125 4.98 -9.42 -0.32
CA ILE A 125 4.86 -8.62 0.90
C ILE A 125 5.39 -7.22 0.61
N LEU A 126 4.48 -6.24 0.64
CA LEU A 126 4.83 -4.83 0.51
C LEU A 126 5.30 -4.29 1.85
N VAL A 127 6.46 -3.65 1.87
CA VAL A 127 7.06 -3.11 3.09
C VAL A 127 7.16 -1.59 2.98
N PRO A 128 6.31 -0.84 3.72
CA PRO A 128 6.47 0.61 3.85
C PRO A 128 7.68 0.96 4.74
N VAL A 129 8.11 2.21 4.72
CA VAL A 129 9.08 2.73 5.70
C VAL A 129 8.50 2.66 7.12
N GLY A 130 7.28 3.15 7.33
CA GLY A 130 6.49 2.90 8.54
C GLY A 130 6.72 3.90 9.69
N LEU A 131 7.37 5.04 9.46
CA LEU A 131 7.50 6.13 10.44
C LEU A 131 6.40 7.19 10.28
N ASP A 132 5.98 7.44 9.06
CA ASP A 132 4.98 8.44 8.69
C ASP A 132 3.82 7.77 7.96
N ILE A 133 2.63 8.36 8.08
CA ILE A 133 1.44 7.83 7.40
C ILE A 133 1.57 7.92 5.88
N SER A 134 2.29 8.92 5.36
CA SER A 134 2.57 9.05 3.94
C SER A 134 3.42 7.90 3.42
N ASP A 135 4.39 7.43 4.22
CA ASP A 135 5.23 6.27 3.90
C ASP A 135 4.40 4.98 3.81
N ILE A 136 3.46 4.82 4.74
CA ILE A 136 2.53 3.66 4.71
C ILE A 136 1.68 3.73 3.44
N ASP A 137 1.16 4.90 3.13
CA ASP A 137 0.30 5.11 1.95
C ASP A 137 1.04 4.93 0.62
N GLU A 138 2.38 5.06 0.57
CA GLU A 138 3.16 4.65 -0.60
C GLU A 138 3.01 3.15 -0.89
N ALA A 139 3.14 2.31 0.13
CA ALA A 139 2.94 0.86 0.00
C ALA A 139 1.47 0.50 -0.26
N LEU A 140 0.51 1.18 0.41
CA LEU A 140 -0.91 0.94 0.19
C LEU A 140 -1.37 1.37 -1.21
N ARG A 141 -0.75 2.41 -1.76
CA ARG A 141 -0.98 2.82 -3.15
C ARG A 141 -0.47 1.76 -4.13
N ALA A 142 0.73 1.21 -3.91
CA ALA A 142 1.24 0.09 -4.70
C ALA A 142 0.34 -1.16 -4.55
N TYR A 143 -0.11 -1.46 -3.33
CA TYR A 143 -1.06 -2.54 -3.05
C TYR A 143 -2.33 -2.40 -3.88
N TRP A 144 -2.96 -1.22 -3.87
CA TRP A 144 -4.15 -0.96 -4.68
C TRP A 144 -3.89 -1.16 -6.18
N GLN A 145 -2.72 -0.74 -6.70
CA GLN A 145 -2.35 -0.93 -8.11
C GLN A 145 -2.21 -2.41 -8.46
N PHE A 146 -1.57 -3.21 -7.61
CA PHE A 146 -1.53 -4.67 -7.77
C PHE A 146 -2.95 -5.26 -7.79
N LYS A 147 -3.83 -4.83 -6.89
CA LYS A 147 -5.24 -5.27 -6.88
C LYS A 147 -5.98 -4.88 -8.15
N VAL A 148 -5.78 -3.67 -8.67
CA VAL A 148 -6.34 -3.23 -9.95
C VAL A 148 -5.91 -4.14 -11.08
N TYR A 149 -4.66 -4.58 -11.10
CA TYR A 149 -4.14 -5.49 -12.12
C TYR A 149 -4.27 -6.98 -11.77
N GLY A 150 -5.20 -7.30 -10.85
CA GLY A 150 -5.66 -8.66 -10.62
C GLY A 150 -4.81 -9.52 -9.71
N GLU A 151 -3.85 -8.92 -8.95
CA GLU A 151 -3.08 -9.65 -7.95
C GLU A 151 -3.85 -9.72 -6.62
N ASP A 152 -3.96 -10.92 -6.06
CA ASP A 152 -4.60 -11.16 -4.77
C ASP A 152 -3.65 -11.74 -3.73
N ASN A 153 -2.53 -12.29 -4.18
CA ASN A 153 -1.58 -12.97 -3.31
C ASN A 153 -0.54 -11.95 -2.78
N LEU A 154 -1.02 -10.93 -2.07
CA LEU A 154 -0.19 -9.86 -1.53
C LEU A 154 -0.68 -9.41 -0.15
N ALA A 155 0.27 -8.95 0.68
CA ALA A 155 0.01 -8.36 1.99
C ALA A 155 0.96 -7.18 2.25
N VAL A 156 0.68 -6.41 3.31
CA VAL A 156 1.53 -5.33 3.79
C VAL A 156 2.15 -5.74 5.13
N LEU A 157 3.42 -5.44 5.35
CA LEU A 157 4.08 -5.63 6.64
C LEU A 157 3.57 -4.58 7.64
N ASP A 158 2.94 -5.03 8.72
CA ASP A 158 2.51 -4.17 9.82
C ASP A 158 3.73 -3.58 10.55
N GLY A 159 3.73 -2.28 10.79
CA GLY A 159 4.90 -1.58 11.33
C GLY A 159 5.97 -1.24 10.29
N GLY A 160 5.93 -1.83 9.10
CA GLY A 160 6.91 -1.59 8.04
C GLY A 160 8.35 -1.88 8.45
N MET A 161 9.31 -1.24 7.75
CA MET A 161 10.74 -1.36 8.08
C MET A 161 11.07 -0.77 9.45
N ALA A 162 10.37 0.30 9.86
CA ALA A 162 10.56 0.88 11.19
C ALA A 162 10.23 -0.13 12.31
N GLY A 163 9.11 -0.85 12.20
CA GLY A 163 8.73 -1.90 13.14
C GLY A 163 9.71 -3.07 13.14
N TRP A 164 10.17 -3.48 11.95
CA TRP A 164 11.18 -4.51 11.78
C TRP A 164 12.48 -4.17 12.53
N LEU A 165 12.99 -2.94 12.37
CA LEU A 165 14.18 -2.43 13.07
C LEU A 165 13.94 -2.27 14.58
N ALA A 166 12.76 -1.80 14.99
CA ALA A 166 12.42 -1.62 16.40
C ALA A 166 12.35 -2.95 17.17
N GLU A 167 12.06 -4.06 16.48
CA GLU A 167 12.13 -5.41 17.03
C GLU A 167 13.56 -5.99 17.06
N GLY A 168 14.57 -5.22 16.60
CA GLY A 168 15.98 -5.65 16.59
C GLY A 168 16.29 -6.74 15.56
N ARG A 169 15.50 -6.81 14.49
CA ARG A 169 15.69 -7.81 13.43
C ARG A 169 16.80 -7.40 12.48
N ASP A 170 17.36 -8.40 11.79
CA ASP A 170 18.47 -8.22 10.84
C ASP A 170 18.05 -7.34 9.66
N PHE A 171 18.99 -6.51 9.19
CA PHE A 171 18.83 -5.69 8.00
C PHE A 171 20.10 -5.69 7.16
N SER A 172 19.96 -5.28 5.90
CA SER A 172 21.06 -5.10 4.95
C SER A 172 21.12 -3.64 4.49
N VAL A 173 22.29 -3.17 4.12
CA VAL A 173 22.52 -1.91 3.37
C VAL A 173 23.16 -2.17 2.02
N ALA A 174 23.34 -3.42 1.64
CA ALA A 174 23.92 -3.80 0.37
C ALA A 174 22.94 -3.51 -0.77
N PRO A 175 23.37 -3.02 -1.93
CA PRO A 175 22.50 -2.87 -3.09
C PRO A 175 21.84 -4.21 -3.45
N SER A 176 20.54 -4.22 -3.63
CA SER A 176 19.83 -5.39 -4.15
C SER A 176 19.78 -5.31 -5.67
N ALA A 177 20.53 -6.17 -6.33
CA ALA A 177 20.46 -6.35 -7.78
C ALA A 177 19.83 -7.72 -8.06
N LYS A 178 18.58 -7.73 -8.55
CA LYS A 178 17.92 -8.95 -8.99
C LYS A 178 17.78 -8.95 -10.52
N ALA A 179 17.78 -10.13 -11.10
CA ALA A 179 17.40 -10.30 -12.50
C ALA A 179 15.94 -9.87 -12.68
N ASN A 180 15.56 -9.52 -13.91
CA ASN A 180 14.16 -9.18 -14.20
C ASN A 180 13.23 -10.32 -13.79
N GLY A 181 12.13 -9.95 -13.14
CA GLY A 181 11.07 -10.85 -12.76
C GLY A 181 10.15 -11.22 -13.94
N THR A 182 9.13 -12.00 -13.62
CA THR A 182 8.14 -12.49 -14.60
C THR A 182 6.70 -12.19 -14.18
N TRP A 183 6.49 -11.23 -13.27
CA TRP A 183 5.15 -10.89 -12.83
C TRP A 183 4.31 -10.34 -13.98
N LEU A 184 3.10 -10.86 -14.11
CA LEU A 184 2.11 -10.41 -15.09
C LEU A 184 0.77 -10.19 -14.38
N GLY A 185 0.18 -9.05 -14.62
CA GLY A 185 -1.16 -8.75 -14.15
C GLY A 185 -2.21 -9.57 -14.90
N LYS A 186 -3.28 -9.90 -14.20
CA LYS A 186 -4.48 -10.55 -14.77
C LYS A 186 -5.40 -9.52 -15.44
N ALA A 187 -6.70 -9.76 -15.46
CA ALA A 187 -7.67 -8.81 -15.96
C ALA A 187 -7.71 -7.55 -15.09
N GLU A 188 -7.77 -6.38 -15.71
CA GLU A 188 -7.91 -5.10 -15.01
C GLU A 188 -9.27 -5.02 -14.30
N ARG A 189 -9.25 -4.66 -13.02
CA ARG A 189 -10.42 -4.51 -12.15
C ARG A 189 -10.89 -3.06 -12.11
N LYS A 190 -11.59 -2.63 -13.15
CA LYS A 190 -12.14 -1.28 -13.27
C LYS A 190 -13.13 -0.93 -12.15
N GLU A 191 -13.73 -1.94 -11.53
CA GLU A 191 -14.61 -1.79 -10.37
C GLU A 191 -13.88 -1.24 -9.12
N LEU A 192 -12.56 -1.25 -9.06
CA LEU A 192 -11.76 -0.65 -8.00
C LEU A 192 -11.43 0.82 -8.24
N ILE A 193 -11.73 1.34 -9.43
CA ILE A 193 -11.42 2.71 -9.85
C ILE A 193 -12.73 3.50 -9.96
N ALA A 194 -12.77 4.70 -9.39
CA ALA A 194 -13.84 5.66 -9.63
C ALA A 194 -13.39 6.72 -10.63
N ASN A 195 -14.28 7.14 -11.51
CA ASN A 195 -14.12 8.33 -12.37
C ASN A 195 -14.87 9.55 -11.81
N SER A 196 -14.63 10.71 -12.38
CA SER A 196 -15.23 11.98 -11.93
C SER A 196 -16.76 11.97 -11.97
N GLU A 197 -17.38 11.27 -12.93
CA GLU A 197 -18.85 11.18 -13.04
C GLU A 197 -19.44 10.36 -11.90
N GLN A 198 -18.79 9.25 -11.52
CA GLN A 198 -19.21 8.42 -10.39
C GLN A 198 -19.08 9.19 -9.06
N VAL A 199 -18.01 9.99 -8.91
CA VAL A 199 -17.82 10.88 -7.76
C VAL A 199 -18.89 11.97 -7.72
N ALA A 200 -19.20 12.62 -8.85
CA ALA A 200 -20.26 13.62 -8.94
C ALA A 200 -21.64 13.03 -8.61
N LEU A 201 -21.92 11.83 -9.09
CA LEU A 201 -23.15 11.11 -8.77
C LEU A 201 -23.24 10.79 -7.27
N ALA A 202 -22.13 10.31 -6.67
CA ALA A 202 -22.06 10.04 -5.24
C ALA A 202 -22.31 11.32 -4.41
N SER A 203 -21.65 12.42 -4.76
CA SER A 203 -21.86 13.73 -4.13
C SER A 203 -23.31 14.20 -4.19
N LYS A 204 -23.96 14.06 -5.35
CA LYS A 204 -25.36 14.49 -5.56
C LYS A 204 -26.38 13.62 -4.84
N THR A 205 -26.16 12.29 -4.78
CA THR A 205 -27.19 11.33 -4.34
C THR A 205 -26.96 10.77 -2.94
N GLY A 206 -25.75 10.82 -2.41
CA GLY A 206 -25.37 10.17 -1.16
C GLY A 206 -25.41 8.64 -1.20
N LYS A 207 -25.63 8.00 -2.39
CA LYS A 207 -25.71 6.54 -2.51
C LYS A 207 -24.38 5.83 -2.28
N SER A 208 -23.29 6.53 -2.48
CA SER A 208 -21.93 6.08 -2.10
C SER A 208 -21.34 7.10 -1.15
N THR A 209 -20.67 6.63 -0.10
CA THR A 209 -19.98 7.50 0.84
C THR A 209 -18.70 8.01 0.20
N LEU A 210 -18.54 9.32 0.07
CA LEU A 210 -17.27 9.95 -0.32
C LEU A 210 -16.39 10.10 0.93
N ILE A 211 -15.16 9.61 0.86
CA ILE A 211 -14.17 9.68 1.95
C ILE A 211 -13.04 10.58 1.49
N ASP A 212 -12.88 11.73 2.15
CA ASP A 212 -11.76 12.64 1.95
C ASP A 212 -10.62 12.26 2.90
N ALA A 213 -9.58 11.63 2.34
CA ALA A 213 -8.41 11.17 3.07
C ALA A 213 -7.31 12.25 3.12
N ARG A 214 -7.67 13.49 3.44
CA ARG A 214 -6.74 14.61 3.62
C ARG A 214 -6.78 15.12 5.06
N GLN A 215 -5.80 15.95 5.40
CA GLN A 215 -5.78 16.62 6.70
C GLN A 215 -6.97 17.58 6.85
N PRO A 216 -7.48 17.77 8.09
CA PRO A 216 -8.65 18.62 8.38
C PRO A 216 -8.57 20.02 7.78
N ALA A 217 -7.40 20.65 7.86
CA ALA A 217 -7.22 22.00 7.30
C ALA A 217 -7.46 22.07 5.78
N GLN A 218 -7.19 20.98 5.04
CA GLN A 218 -7.48 20.90 3.60
C GLN A 218 -8.96 20.60 3.34
N TYR A 219 -9.56 19.72 4.14
CA TYR A 219 -10.97 19.39 4.06
C TYR A 219 -11.85 20.64 4.28
N PHE A 220 -11.57 21.40 5.33
CA PHE A 220 -12.30 22.62 5.65
C PHE A 220 -11.98 23.80 4.70
N GLY A 221 -10.96 23.68 3.85
CA GLY A 221 -10.61 24.75 2.90
C GLY A 221 -9.73 25.85 3.51
N LEU A 222 -9.04 25.58 4.62
CA LEU A 222 -8.09 26.53 5.22
C LEU A 222 -6.75 26.57 4.50
N ASN A 223 -6.36 25.46 3.86
CA ASN A 223 -5.22 25.38 2.95
C ASN A 223 -5.49 24.41 1.80
N LYS A 224 -4.58 24.35 0.84
CA LYS A 224 -4.61 23.41 -0.28
C LYS A 224 -3.20 23.13 -0.81
N ARG A 225 -3.04 22.07 -1.57
CA ARG A 225 -1.83 21.87 -2.39
C ARG A 225 -1.84 22.79 -3.60
N ASP A 226 -0.68 23.24 -4.05
CA ASP A 226 -0.56 24.21 -5.16
C ASP A 226 -1.20 23.73 -6.46
N TYR A 227 -1.14 22.42 -6.72
CA TYR A 227 -1.72 21.79 -7.90
C TYR A 227 -3.23 21.53 -7.81
N VAL A 228 -3.88 21.79 -6.67
CA VAL A 228 -5.34 21.72 -6.50
C VAL A 228 -5.93 23.10 -6.74
N GLY A 229 -6.85 23.22 -7.70
CA GLY A 229 -7.35 24.51 -8.21
C GLY A 229 -8.27 25.29 -7.27
N ALA A 230 -8.83 24.65 -6.22
CA ALA A 230 -9.79 25.28 -5.30
C ALA A 230 -9.62 24.79 -3.87
N TYR A 231 -10.13 25.58 -2.90
CA TYR A 231 -10.16 25.22 -1.48
C TYR A 231 -11.40 24.41 -1.12
N GLY A 232 -11.29 23.55 -0.08
CA GLY A 232 -12.40 22.77 0.45
C GLY A 232 -12.43 21.31 -0.05
N HIS A 233 -13.60 20.69 0.05
CA HIS A 233 -13.84 19.26 -0.24
C HIS A 233 -15.03 19.07 -1.19
N ILE A 234 -15.20 17.88 -1.74
CA ILE A 234 -16.35 17.53 -2.58
C ILE A 234 -17.60 17.47 -1.70
N ALA A 235 -18.66 18.16 -2.10
CA ALA A 235 -19.88 18.24 -1.29
C ALA A 235 -20.41 16.86 -0.88
N GLY A 236 -20.76 16.72 0.41
CA GLY A 236 -21.24 15.46 1.01
C GLY A 236 -20.14 14.47 1.42
N ALA A 237 -18.87 14.76 1.13
CA ALA A 237 -17.77 13.91 1.60
C ALA A 237 -17.64 13.95 3.13
N LYS A 238 -17.16 12.84 3.67
CA LYS A 238 -16.79 12.67 5.09
C LYS A 238 -15.27 12.74 5.21
N GLU A 239 -14.81 13.47 6.20
CA GLU A 239 -13.39 13.53 6.50
C GLU A 239 -12.91 12.21 7.11
N LEU A 240 -11.73 11.78 6.71
CA LEU A 240 -10.98 10.72 7.35
C LEU A 240 -9.50 11.10 7.33
N ALA A 241 -9.07 11.84 8.34
CA ALA A 241 -7.68 12.29 8.44
C ALA A 241 -6.73 11.08 8.37
N PRO A 242 -5.69 11.12 7.53
CA PRO A 242 -4.78 9.98 7.31
C PRO A 242 -4.15 9.48 8.61
N GLU A 243 -3.82 10.37 9.52
CA GLU A 243 -3.19 10.09 10.81
C GLU A 243 -4.03 9.16 11.71
N LEU A 244 -5.33 9.07 11.44
CA LEU A 244 -6.24 8.18 12.17
C LEU A 244 -6.13 6.71 11.73
N LEU A 245 -5.50 6.44 10.57
CA LEU A 245 -5.46 5.09 9.98
C LEU A 245 -4.39 4.18 10.58
N ALA A 246 -3.48 4.70 11.40
CA ALA A 246 -2.47 3.90 12.08
C ALA A 246 -2.20 4.41 13.49
N LYS A 247 -1.76 3.53 14.38
CA LYS A 247 -1.39 3.87 15.76
C LYS A 247 0.13 3.92 15.89
N PRO A 248 0.69 5.00 16.45
CA PRO A 248 2.10 5.01 16.81
C PRO A 248 2.34 4.11 18.02
N THR A 249 3.22 3.13 17.89
CA THR A 249 3.64 2.28 18.99
C THR A 249 5.04 1.71 18.72
N LYS A 250 5.86 1.56 19.73
CA LYS A 250 7.22 0.99 19.63
C LYS A 250 8.10 1.62 18.55
N GLY A 251 7.91 2.91 18.24
CA GLY A 251 8.71 3.63 17.25
C GLY A 251 8.30 3.40 15.79
N ALA A 252 7.12 2.84 15.54
CA ALA A 252 6.56 2.65 14.20
C ALA A 252 5.04 2.84 14.20
N LEU A 253 4.44 2.88 13.01
CA LEU A 253 3.00 2.98 12.81
C LEU A 253 2.42 1.61 12.47
N TYR A 254 1.43 1.17 13.23
CA TYR A 254 0.74 -0.12 13.06
C TYR A 254 -0.74 0.09 12.76
N PHE A 255 -1.35 -0.83 12.06
CA PHE A 255 -2.79 -0.81 11.83
C PHE A 255 -3.58 -1.08 13.13
N TRP A 256 -4.78 -0.52 13.19
CA TRP A 256 -5.75 -0.86 14.23
C TRP A 256 -6.46 -2.18 13.90
N ASP A 257 -7.07 -2.78 14.90
CA ASP A 257 -7.99 -3.89 14.67
C ASP A 257 -9.29 -3.43 13.98
N LYS A 258 -10.02 -4.38 13.40
CA LYS A 258 -11.26 -4.14 12.65
C LYS A 258 -12.34 -3.42 13.49
N ASN A 259 -12.45 -3.71 14.79
CA ASN A 259 -13.47 -3.11 15.64
C ASN A 259 -13.15 -1.63 15.90
N THR A 260 -11.89 -1.31 16.12
CA THR A 260 -11.40 0.07 16.24
C THR A 260 -11.68 0.85 14.96
N TYR A 261 -11.39 0.28 13.77
CA TYR A 261 -11.74 0.93 12.51
C TYR A 261 -13.24 1.14 12.34
N ASN A 262 -14.08 0.16 12.65
CA ASN A 262 -15.53 0.34 12.58
C ASN A 262 -16.02 1.49 13.48
N SER A 263 -15.47 1.60 14.69
CA SER A 263 -15.81 2.67 15.63
C SER A 263 -15.31 4.03 15.12
N LEU A 264 -14.09 4.09 14.59
CA LEU A 264 -13.51 5.30 14.01
C LEU A 264 -14.33 5.81 12.83
N PHE A 265 -14.70 4.91 11.89
CA PHE A 265 -15.51 5.29 10.73
C PHE A 265 -16.90 5.77 11.15
N ALA A 266 -17.53 5.09 12.10
CA ALA A 266 -18.83 5.52 12.64
C ALA A 266 -18.74 6.91 13.30
N ALA A 267 -17.70 7.19 14.07
CA ALA A 267 -17.48 8.49 14.70
C ALA A 267 -17.30 9.63 13.67
N ASN A 268 -16.75 9.32 12.49
CA ASN A 268 -16.62 10.27 11.37
C ASN A 268 -17.85 10.27 10.44
N GLY A 269 -18.94 9.60 10.82
CA GLY A 269 -20.18 9.52 10.04
C GLY A 269 -20.02 8.74 8.72
N ILE A 270 -19.06 7.83 8.66
CA ILE A 270 -18.78 6.97 7.50
C ILE A 270 -19.47 5.62 7.71
N ASN A 271 -20.41 5.28 6.82
CA ASN A 271 -21.07 3.98 6.85
C ASN A 271 -20.23 2.93 6.12
N THR A 272 -19.71 1.97 6.87
CA THR A 272 -18.86 0.89 6.35
C THR A 272 -19.59 -0.18 5.55
N LYS A 273 -20.93 -0.13 5.48
CA LYS A 273 -21.77 -1.11 4.76
C LYS A 273 -22.28 -0.61 3.40
N THR A 274 -22.16 0.69 3.12
CA THR A 274 -22.54 1.28 1.83
C THR A 274 -21.33 1.32 0.88
N PRO A 275 -21.56 1.35 -0.45
CA PRO A 275 -20.46 1.63 -1.39
C PRO A 275 -19.72 2.91 -1.00
N ALA A 276 -18.42 2.92 -1.19
CA ALA A 276 -17.57 4.06 -0.81
C ALA A 276 -16.61 4.44 -1.94
N ILE A 277 -16.21 5.70 -1.97
CA ILE A 277 -15.16 6.21 -2.87
C ILE A 277 -14.19 7.03 -2.03
N SER A 278 -12.94 6.57 -1.94
CA SER A 278 -11.86 7.30 -1.27
C SER A 278 -11.15 8.22 -2.26
N TYR A 279 -10.88 9.46 -1.85
CA TYR A 279 -10.10 10.42 -2.61
C TYR A 279 -9.20 11.26 -1.69
N CYS A 280 -8.19 11.93 -2.27
CA CYS A 280 -7.36 12.92 -1.57
C CYS A 280 -6.99 14.08 -2.51
N ASN A 281 -5.75 14.51 -2.58
CA ASN A 281 -5.31 15.50 -3.56
C ASN A 281 -4.97 14.87 -4.93
N SER A 282 -4.33 13.68 -4.95
CA SER A 282 -3.78 13.02 -6.15
C SER A 282 -3.72 11.50 -6.03
N GLY A 283 -4.66 10.88 -5.30
CA GLY A 283 -4.80 9.43 -5.17
C GLY A 283 -3.77 8.72 -4.29
N HIS A 284 -2.87 9.43 -3.61
CA HIS A 284 -1.84 8.84 -2.72
C HIS A 284 -2.47 8.46 -1.37
N LEU A 285 -2.78 9.43 -0.51
CA LEU A 285 -3.38 9.18 0.81
C LEU A 285 -4.76 8.49 0.73
N ALA A 286 -5.45 8.63 -0.40
CA ALA A 286 -6.69 7.92 -0.67
C ALA A 286 -6.54 6.40 -0.64
N ALA A 287 -5.33 5.89 -0.87
CA ALA A 287 -5.06 4.46 -0.84
C ALA A 287 -5.17 3.87 0.58
N GLY A 288 -4.79 4.62 1.61
CA GLY A 288 -5.00 4.24 3.00
C GLY A 288 -6.48 4.10 3.34
N GLY A 289 -7.28 5.12 3.01
CA GLY A 289 -8.74 5.05 3.21
C GLY A 289 -9.39 3.90 2.45
N TRP A 290 -8.98 3.65 1.21
CA TRP A 290 -9.43 2.51 0.42
C TRP A 290 -9.01 1.17 1.05
N PHE A 291 -7.74 1.03 1.45
CA PHE A 291 -7.21 -0.21 2.03
C PHE A 291 -7.93 -0.59 3.32
N VAL A 292 -8.08 0.35 4.24
CA VAL A 292 -8.78 0.10 5.49
C VAL A 292 -10.24 -0.30 5.24
N MET A 293 -10.95 0.45 4.38
CA MET A 293 -12.35 0.17 4.09
C MET A 293 -12.53 -1.16 3.32
N SER A 294 -11.74 -1.38 2.25
CA SER A 294 -11.87 -2.57 1.39
C SER A 294 -11.28 -3.83 2.02
N GLU A 295 -10.05 -3.74 2.55
CA GLU A 295 -9.28 -4.92 2.92
C GLU A 295 -9.42 -5.27 4.41
N LEU A 296 -9.40 -4.29 5.31
CA LEU A 296 -9.45 -4.54 6.76
C LEU A 296 -10.89 -4.61 7.29
N ILE A 297 -11.76 -3.72 6.86
CA ILE A 297 -13.20 -3.76 7.21
C ILE A 297 -13.92 -4.80 6.35
N GLY A 298 -13.53 -4.94 5.08
CA GLY A 298 -14.08 -5.92 4.14
C GLY A 298 -15.19 -5.39 3.22
N ASN A 299 -15.33 -4.06 3.09
CA ASN A 299 -16.29 -3.46 2.14
C ASN A 299 -15.72 -3.48 0.71
N LYS A 300 -15.95 -4.57 0.00
CA LYS A 300 -15.45 -4.77 -1.37
C LYS A 300 -16.11 -3.88 -2.44
N SER A 301 -17.11 -3.09 -2.07
CA SER A 301 -17.72 -2.06 -2.93
C SER A 301 -17.00 -0.70 -2.81
N THR A 302 -15.80 -0.67 -2.26
CA THR A 302 -14.98 0.54 -2.12
C THR A 302 -14.13 0.76 -3.37
N LYS A 303 -14.18 1.98 -3.90
CA LYS A 303 -13.37 2.44 -5.04
C LYS A 303 -12.36 3.49 -4.59
N LEU A 304 -11.33 3.69 -5.39
CA LEU A 304 -10.42 4.81 -5.26
C LEU A 304 -10.59 5.76 -6.47
N TYR A 305 -10.76 7.05 -6.22
CA TYR A 305 -10.74 8.08 -7.25
C TYR A 305 -9.30 8.55 -7.47
N ASP A 306 -8.65 7.98 -8.48
CA ASP A 306 -7.23 8.15 -8.75
C ASP A 306 -6.85 9.61 -9.03
N GLY A 307 -7.58 10.29 -9.90
CA GLY A 307 -7.34 11.70 -10.22
C GLY A 307 -7.60 12.66 -9.04
N SER A 308 -8.42 12.24 -8.08
CA SER A 308 -8.71 12.98 -6.85
C SER A 308 -9.04 14.48 -7.08
N LEU A 309 -8.72 15.36 -6.12
CA LEU A 309 -9.02 16.79 -6.27
C LEU A 309 -8.20 17.48 -7.36
N TYR A 310 -7.04 16.95 -7.72
CA TYR A 310 -6.29 17.50 -8.86
C TYR A 310 -7.13 17.42 -10.14
N LEU A 311 -7.63 16.24 -10.50
CA LEU A 311 -8.49 16.08 -11.67
C LEU A 311 -9.83 16.81 -11.49
N TRP A 312 -10.48 16.67 -10.34
CA TRP A 312 -11.77 17.29 -10.03
C TRP A 312 -11.76 18.81 -10.27
N THR A 313 -10.73 19.49 -9.75
CA THR A 313 -10.61 20.95 -9.90
C THR A 313 -10.13 21.36 -11.30
N LEU A 314 -9.34 20.53 -11.98
CA LEU A 314 -8.93 20.74 -13.36
C LEU A 314 -10.12 20.64 -14.34
N GLU A 315 -11.15 19.87 -13.99
CA GLU A 315 -12.44 19.81 -14.69
C GLU A 315 -13.36 20.99 -14.34
N GLY A 316 -12.96 21.90 -13.44
CA GLY A 316 -13.75 23.04 -13.01
C GLY A 316 -14.92 22.67 -12.09
N ARG A 317 -14.89 21.49 -11.45
CA ARG A 317 -15.95 21.03 -10.57
C ARG A 317 -15.87 21.73 -9.20
N PRO A 318 -17.03 22.03 -8.56
CA PRO A 318 -17.06 22.83 -7.34
C PRO A 318 -16.59 22.05 -6.12
N LEU A 319 -16.05 22.79 -5.15
CA LEU A 319 -15.76 22.35 -3.79
C LEU A 319 -16.56 23.19 -2.78
N VAL A 320 -16.76 22.65 -1.60
CA VAL A 320 -17.36 23.35 -0.45
C VAL A 320 -16.36 23.39 0.70
N GLY A 321 -16.40 24.44 1.52
CA GLY A 321 -15.51 24.63 2.65
C GLY A 321 -16.06 25.72 3.57
N VAL A 322 -15.28 26.08 4.61
CA VAL A 322 -15.65 27.23 5.45
C VAL A 322 -15.48 28.52 4.65
N ALA A 323 -16.39 29.47 4.89
CA ALA A 323 -16.23 30.82 4.33
C ALA A 323 -15.02 31.48 5.01
N LEU A 324 -14.01 31.83 4.22
CA LEU A 324 -12.91 32.68 4.69
C LEU A 324 -13.34 34.13 4.39
N ASN A 325 -13.45 34.94 5.45
CA ASN A 325 -13.76 36.38 5.36
C ASN A 325 -12.54 37.15 4.87
#